data_ce9b3f8ae6a816842545e9369d91df70
#
_entry.id   ce9b3f8ae6a816842545e9369d91df70
#
_cell.length_a   1.000
_cell.length_b   1.000
_cell.length_c   1.000
_cell.angle_alpha   90.00
_cell.angle_beta   90.00
_cell.angle_gamma   90.00
#
_symmetry.space_group_name_H-M   'P 1'
#
loop_
_entity.id
_entity.type
_entity.pdbx_description
1 polymer ?
#
loop_
_entity_poly.entity_id
_entity_poly.type
_entity_poly.pdbx_seq_one_letter_code
_entity_poly.pdbx_strand_id
1 'polypeptide(L)'
;MNFYLDNNIVIVNFNNSLKDDFFIFFNNIYKEITDKNIIIDFGEKNIFSSSFLDKLINISTSHQNLNLSFVIVSSILNSESIPQSLVWSPTLKEAKDLIEMDEMQRDLGL
;
A
#
# COMPACT_ATOMS: atom_id res chain seq x y z
N MET A 1 11.08 -0.16 11.08
CA MET A 1 10.34 -0.38 9.81
C MET A 1 11.05 -1.48 9.04
N ASN A 2 10.30 -2.44 8.54
CA ASN A 2 10.88 -3.53 7.74
C ASN A 2 9.94 -3.91 6.60
N PHE A 3 10.45 -4.72 5.69
CA PHE A 3 9.64 -5.26 4.59
C PHE A 3 10.08 -6.69 4.29
N TYR A 4 9.18 -7.45 3.69
CA TYR A 4 9.47 -8.82 3.26
C TYR A 4 8.67 -9.16 2.03
N LEU A 5 9.11 -10.19 1.32
CA LEU A 5 8.48 -10.65 0.09
C LEU A 5 7.62 -11.88 0.37
N ASP A 6 6.37 -11.85 -0.12
CA ASP A 6 5.46 -12.98 -0.06
C ASP A 6 4.92 -13.19 -1.48
N ASN A 7 5.44 -14.19 -2.18
CA ASN A 7 5.22 -14.40 -3.61
C ASN A 7 5.65 -13.15 -4.40
N ASN A 8 4.75 -12.50 -5.13
CA ASN A 8 5.05 -11.27 -5.86
C ASN A 8 4.54 -10.03 -5.14
N ILE A 9 4.33 -10.13 -3.83
CA ILE A 9 3.85 -9.03 -3.00
C ILE A 9 4.95 -8.64 -2.03
N VAL A 10 5.32 -7.36 -2.03
CA VAL A 10 6.18 -6.80 -0.99
C VAL A 10 5.30 -6.21 0.09
N ILE A 11 5.49 -6.67 1.31
CA ILE A 11 4.73 -6.19 2.47
C ILE A 11 5.65 -5.31 3.30
N VAL A 12 5.32 -4.03 3.38
CA VAL A 12 6.07 -3.05 4.18
C VAL A 12 5.34 -2.87 5.50
N ASN A 13 6.04 -3.16 6.59
CA ASN A 13 5.47 -3.04 7.93
C ASN A 13 5.99 -1.78 8.59
N PHE A 14 5.08 -0.83 8.85
CA PHE A 14 5.41 0.48 9.42
C PHE A 14 4.91 0.53 10.87
N ASN A 15 5.64 -0.14 11.79
CA ASN A 15 5.16 -0.31 13.17
C ASN A 15 5.51 0.84 14.11
N ASN A 16 6.79 1.11 14.32
CA ASN A 16 7.23 1.97 15.42
C ASN A 16 7.96 3.23 14.97
N SER A 17 7.89 3.55 13.68
CA SER A 17 8.56 4.72 13.13
C SER A 17 7.64 5.95 13.11
N LEU A 18 8.23 7.13 13.08
CA LEU A 18 7.50 8.37 12.90
C LEU A 18 7.05 8.48 11.44
N LYS A 19 5.95 9.22 11.20
CA LYS A 19 5.40 9.37 9.84
C LYS A 19 6.41 9.98 8.86
N ASP A 20 7.31 10.84 9.35
CA ASP A 20 8.32 11.47 8.50
C ASP A 20 9.35 10.49 8.01
N ASP A 21 9.56 9.38 8.73
CA ASP A 21 10.50 8.33 8.35
C ASP A 21 9.95 7.47 7.22
N PHE A 22 8.62 7.38 7.08
CA PHE A 22 8.01 6.49 6.11
C PHE A 22 8.44 6.79 4.68
N PHE A 23 8.29 8.03 4.23
CA PHE A 23 8.59 8.37 2.83
C PHE A 23 10.08 8.30 2.53
N ILE A 24 10.92 8.63 3.51
CA ILE A 24 12.37 8.47 3.36
C ILE A 24 12.71 6.99 3.15
N PHE A 25 12.20 6.13 4.02
CA PHE A 25 12.43 4.69 3.91
C PHE A 25 11.84 4.13 2.61
N PHE A 26 10.59 4.47 2.31
CA PHE A 26 9.90 3.93 1.14
C PHE A 26 10.60 4.33 -0.15
N ASN A 27 11.01 5.60 -0.27
CA ASN A 27 11.70 6.07 -1.47
C ASN A 27 13.03 5.35 -1.67
N ASN A 28 13.71 4.99 -0.57
CA ASN A 28 14.97 4.26 -0.66
C ASN A 28 14.81 2.85 -1.18
N ILE A 29 13.70 2.17 -0.86
CA ILE A 29 13.49 0.79 -1.27
C ILE A 29 12.68 0.67 -2.56
N TYR A 30 11.93 1.71 -2.94
CA TYR A 30 10.93 1.60 -4.00
C TYR A 30 11.52 1.18 -5.34
N LYS A 31 12.67 1.68 -5.70
CA LYS A 31 13.30 1.35 -6.99
C LYS A 31 13.67 -0.14 -7.10
N GLU A 32 13.76 -0.83 -5.98
CA GLU A 32 14.04 -2.28 -5.96
C GLU A 32 12.77 -3.12 -6.01
N ILE A 33 11.60 -2.51 -5.80
CA ILE A 33 10.32 -3.23 -5.72
C ILE A 33 9.30 -2.73 -6.73
N THR A 34 9.72 -2.01 -7.76
CA THR A 34 8.83 -1.46 -8.78
C THR A 34 8.15 -2.53 -9.63
N ASP A 35 8.64 -3.75 -9.61
CA ASP A 35 8.08 -4.88 -10.36
C ASP A 35 7.20 -5.79 -9.50
N LYS A 36 6.87 -5.38 -8.28
CA LYS A 36 6.08 -6.17 -7.34
C LYS A 36 4.80 -5.45 -6.96
N ASN A 37 3.79 -6.21 -6.56
CA ASN A 37 2.64 -5.66 -5.86
C ASN A 37 3.09 -5.22 -4.47
N ILE A 38 2.49 -4.17 -3.94
CA ILE A 38 2.91 -3.57 -2.67
C ILE A 38 1.73 -3.49 -1.70
N ILE A 39 1.97 -3.95 -0.48
CA ILE A 39 1.08 -3.72 0.66
C ILE A 39 1.86 -2.93 1.70
N ILE A 40 1.27 -1.86 2.21
CA ILE A 40 1.85 -1.10 3.31
C ILE A 40 0.95 -1.25 4.53
N ASP A 41 1.47 -1.88 5.56
CA ASP A 41 0.73 -2.14 6.79
C ASP A 41 1.05 -1.07 7.82
N PHE A 42 0.09 -0.18 8.06
CA PHE A 42 0.20 0.87 9.06
C PHE A 42 -0.37 0.44 10.41
N GLY A 43 -1.05 -0.70 10.47
CA GLY A 43 -1.62 -1.20 11.72
C GLY A 43 -2.61 -0.22 12.33
N GLU A 44 -2.35 0.16 13.58
CA GLU A 44 -3.21 1.07 14.34
C GLU A 44 -2.68 2.51 14.39
N LYS A 45 -1.67 2.84 13.59
CA LYS A 45 -1.09 4.19 13.60
C LYS A 45 -2.07 5.22 13.06
N ASN A 46 -2.16 6.35 13.75
CA ASN A 46 -3.01 7.46 13.36
C ASN A 46 -2.15 8.59 12.80
N ILE A 47 -1.71 8.44 11.55
CA ILE A 47 -0.77 9.38 10.92
C ILE A 47 -1.32 9.94 9.60
N PHE A 48 -2.62 9.78 9.36
CA PHE A 48 -3.22 10.07 8.06
C PHE A 48 -3.72 11.51 7.97
N SER A 49 -2.80 12.47 8.01
CA SER A 49 -3.14 13.86 7.67
C SER A 49 -3.46 13.96 6.18
N SER A 50 -4.08 15.06 5.77
CA SER A 50 -4.38 15.30 4.35
C SER A 50 -3.13 15.25 3.49
N SER A 51 -2.03 15.85 3.95
CA SER A 51 -0.79 15.85 3.18
C SER A 51 -0.16 14.47 3.11
N PHE A 52 -0.27 13.67 4.16
CA PHE A 52 0.23 12.29 4.15
C PHE A 52 -0.56 11.45 3.15
N LEU A 53 -1.90 11.56 3.17
CA LEU A 53 -2.76 10.85 2.24
C LEU A 53 -2.50 11.27 0.78
N ASP A 54 -2.29 12.56 0.53
CA ASP A 54 -1.99 13.03 -0.82
C ASP A 54 -0.71 12.41 -1.37
N LYS A 55 0.31 12.29 -0.55
CA LYS A 55 1.56 11.64 -0.95
C LYS A 55 1.36 10.16 -1.21
N LEU A 56 0.57 9.48 -0.37
CA LEU A 56 0.24 8.06 -0.59
C LEU A 56 -0.53 7.86 -1.89
N ILE A 57 -1.47 8.74 -2.19
CA ILE A 57 -2.25 8.67 -3.43
C ILE A 57 -1.34 8.80 -4.63
N ASN A 58 -0.40 9.73 -4.61
CA ASN A 58 0.53 9.93 -5.72
C ASN A 58 1.39 8.69 -5.97
N ILE A 59 1.92 8.10 -4.91
CA ILE A 59 2.71 6.87 -5.00
C ILE A 59 1.85 5.73 -5.52
N SER A 60 0.65 5.58 -4.96
CA SER A 60 -0.27 4.52 -5.33
C SER A 60 -0.66 4.60 -6.79
N THR A 61 -1.02 5.79 -7.27
CA THR A 61 -1.42 6.01 -8.66
C THR A 61 -0.28 5.68 -9.61
N SER A 62 0.92 6.15 -9.31
CA SER A 62 2.09 5.86 -10.14
C SER A 62 2.36 4.36 -10.22
N HIS A 63 2.22 3.66 -9.10
CA HIS A 63 2.47 2.23 -9.06
C HIS A 63 1.39 1.44 -9.80
N GLN A 64 0.13 1.84 -9.66
CA GLN A 64 -0.97 1.19 -10.35
C GLN A 64 -0.87 1.37 -11.88
N ASN A 65 -0.29 2.47 -12.33
CA ASN A 65 -0.06 2.70 -13.75
C ASN A 65 0.96 1.72 -14.36
N LEU A 66 1.68 0.98 -13.54
CA LEU A 66 2.57 -0.09 -13.97
C LEU A 66 1.85 -1.45 -14.06
N ASN A 67 0.52 -1.46 -13.93
CA ASN A 67 -0.30 -2.67 -13.85
C ASN A 67 0.02 -3.54 -12.65
N LEU A 68 0.31 -2.88 -11.53
CA LEU A 68 0.61 -3.53 -10.25
C LEU A 68 -0.33 -2.99 -9.18
N SER A 69 -0.53 -3.76 -8.13
CA SER A 69 -1.43 -3.37 -7.04
C SER A 69 -0.66 -2.63 -5.94
N PHE A 70 -1.35 -1.68 -5.30
CA PHE A 70 -0.82 -0.94 -4.17
C PHE A 70 -1.95 -0.79 -3.16
N VAL A 71 -1.82 -1.44 -2.00
CA VAL A 71 -2.88 -1.48 -0.99
C VAL A 71 -2.31 -1.05 0.34
N ILE A 72 -3.02 -0.17 1.04
CA ILE A 72 -2.67 0.15 2.42
C ILE A 72 -3.56 -0.63 3.39
N VAL A 73 -3.00 -1.01 4.52
CA VAL A 73 -3.70 -1.71 5.59
C VAL A 73 -3.71 -0.82 6.82
N SER A 74 -4.89 -0.57 7.35
CA SER A 74 -5.06 0.20 8.58
C SER A 74 -6.33 -0.23 9.29
N SER A 75 -6.23 -0.50 10.58
CA SER A 75 -7.38 -0.88 11.40
C SER A 75 -8.17 0.33 11.90
N ILE A 76 -7.64 1.56 11.72
CA ILE A 76 -8.31 2.76 12.22
C ILE A 76 -8.99 3.59 11.14
N LEU A 77 -8.63 3.40 9.88
CA LEU A 77 -9.28 4.12 8.78
C LEU A 77 -10.67 3.53 8.52
N ASN A 78 -11.54 4.36 7.94
CA ASN A 78 -12.86 3.90 7.48
C ASN A 78 -13.10 4.44 6.07
N SER A 79 -14.12 3.88 5.41
CA SER A 79 -14.40 4.19 4.00
C SER A 79 -14.77 5.65 3.77
N GLU A 80 -15.23 6.36 4.79
CA GLU A 80 -15.61 7.76 4.66
C GLU A 80 -14.41 8.70 4.70
N SER A 81 -13.31 8.27 5.35
CA SER A 81 -12.14 9.11 5.52
C SER A 81 -11.09 8.91 4.45
N ILE A 82 -11.28 7.94 3.54
CA ILE A 82 -10.28 7.55 2.56
C ILE A 82 -10.73 8.00 1.17
N PRO A 83 -9.87 8.71 0.41
CA PRO A 83 -10.17 9.02 -0.99
C PRO A 83 -10.35 7.74 -1.82
N GLN A 84 -11.27 7.78 -2.77
CA GLN A 84 -11.56 6.62 -3.62
C GLN A 84 -10.38 6.16 -4.46
N SER A 85 -9.44 7.05 -4.73
CA SER A 85 -8.25 6.73 -5.50
C SER A 85 -7.22 5.90 -4.74
N LEU A 86 -7.40 5.72 -3.43
CA LEU A 86 -6.50 4.95 -2.59
C LEU A 86 -7.16 3.64 -2.18
N VAL A 87 -6.52 2.52 -2.52
CA VAL A 87 -7.02 1.19 -2.16
C VAL A 87 -6.61 0.87 -0.73
N TRP A 88 -7.57 0.47 0.07
CA TRP A 88 -7.39 0.22 1.50
C TRP A 88 -8.11 -1.04 1.93
N SER A 89 -7.58 -1.70 2.96
CA SER A 89 -8.28 -2.77 3.66
C SER A 89 -7.99 -2.69 5.16
N PRO A 90 -8.88 -3.24 6.00
CA PRO A 90 -8.65 -3.22 7.45
C PRO A 90 -7.66 -4.27 7.92
N THR A 91 -7.40 -5.31 7.15
CA THR A 91 -6.50 -6.40 7.54
C THR A 91 -5.56 -6.76 6.41
N LEU A 92 -4.44 -7.38 6.78
CA LEU A 92 -3.46 -7.88 5.81
C LEU A 92 -4.06 -8.97 4.93
N LYS A 93 -4.88 -9.84 5.51
CA LYS A 93 -5.52 -10.92 4.75
C LYS A 93 -6.40 -10.36 3.63
N GLU A 94 -7.22 -9.36 3.95
CA GLU A 94 -8.09 -8.74 2.95
C GLU A 94 -7.29 -8.02 1.87
N ALA A 95 -6.16 -7.41 2.23
CA ALA A 95 -5.28 -6.77 1.26
C ALA A 95 -4.73 -7.79 0.27
N LYS A 96 -4.30 -8.96 0.74
CA LYS A 96 -3.82 -10.03 -0.13
C LYS A 96 -4.92 -10.54 -1.04
N ASP A 97 -6.14 -10.68 -0.53
CA ASP A 97 -7.30 -11.12 -1.32
C ASP A 97 -7.60 -10.10 -2.44
N LEU A 98 -7.52 -8.81 -2.14
CA LEU A 98 -7.72 -7.76 -3.15
C LEU A 98 -6.69 -7.85 -4.27
N ILE A 99 -5.44 -8.08 -3.94
CA ILE A 99 -4.36 -8.20 -4.93
C ILE A 99 -4.57 -9.45 -5.79
N GLU A 100 -4.97 -10.55 -5.16
CA GLU A 100 -5.26 -11.78 -5.89
C GLU A 100 -6.37 -11.57 -6.92
N MET A 101 -7.43 -10.86 -6.54
CA MET A 101 -8.50 -10.51 -7.46
C MET A 101 -8.03 -9.61 -8.59
N ASP A 102 -7.20 -8.62 -8.29
CA ASP A 102 -6.63 -7.73 -9.30
C ASP A 102 -5.82 -8.50 -10.33
N GLU A 103 -5.00 -9.45 -9.86
CA GLU A 103 -4.18 -10.27 -10.74
C GLU A 103 -5.02 -11.16 -11.65
N MET A 104 -6.08 -11.74 -11.10
CA MET A 104 -7.01 -12.55 -11.89
C MET A 104 -7.67 -11.72 -13.01
N GLN A 105 -8.07 -10.50 -12.70
CA GLN A 105 -8.66 -9.61 -13.69
C GLN A 105 -7.65 -9.22 -14.77
N ARG A 106 -6.42 -8.94 -14.38
CA ARG A 106 -5.35 -8.62 -15.33
C ARG A 106 -5.05 -9.79 -16.25
N ASP A 107 -5.00 -11.02 -15.71
CA ASP A 107 -4.77 -12.24 -16.49
C ASP A 107 -5.88 -12.50 -17.49
N LEU A 108 -7.10 -12.08 -17.17
CA LEU A 108 -8.25 -12.23 -18.07
C LEU A 108 -8.38 -11.06 -19.08
N GLY A 109 -7.51 -10.06 -18.98
CA GLY A 109 -7.56 -8.90 -19.85
C GLY A 109 -8.68 -7.93 -19.54
N LEU A 110 -9.17 -7.96 -18.31
CA LEU A 110 -10.28 -7.09 -17.88
C LEU A 110 -9.84 -5.78 -17.27
#